data_345dce0e9696d88210357b4983891bbf
#
_entry.id   345dce0e9696d88210357b4983891bbf
#
_cell.length_a   1.000
_cell.length_b   1.000
_cell.length_c   1.000
_cell.angle_alpha   90.00
_cell.angle_beta   90.00
_cell.angle_gamma   90.00
#
_symmetry.space_group_name_H-M   'P 1'
#
loop_
_entity.id
_entity.type
_entity.pdbx_description
1 polymer ?
#
loop_
_entity_poly.entity_id
_entity_poly.type
_entity_poly.pdbx_seq_one_letter_code
_entity_poly.pdbx_strand_id
1 'polypeptide(L)'
;MSDTSTAINKIYKERQEFIILGLTGRTGSGCSTVADILTKNKKYIEENCKINYGFNNIEERKNKIVFDYLLSKWQKFYKISVTDMLTLFIIDNSIDEVCEFISEEFKKFMNNSDKDVSDSNELKNKFKEKLKKIDYKKIKNSREENRGKLKKIEQNEKVDEDLKEIIESSYNFYFHQLPKFSKKIKIAIDEVYSEMGYTVFYQLIGDNIRSSGKAFDNIFNPDEMYNLSKIINKFTKLIRRKAQISDENCLIVIDAIRNPFEAFYFKDRYSAFYLVSINTEDKIRKNRLFTNLKRNKDEIDAIDNKEYKNKLKKEKILQ
;
A
#
# COMPACT_ATOMS: atom_id res chain seq x y z
N MET A 1 39.68 14.88 -16.52
CA MET A 1 38.20 15.04 -16.57
C MET A 1 37.82 15.84 -15.35
N SER A 2 37.05 16.91 -15.55
CA SER A 2 36.80 17.90 -14.49
C SER A 2 35.99 17.28 -13.34
N ASP A 3 36.18 17.74 -12.10
CA ASP A 3 35.43 17.35 -10.89
C ASP A 3 33.90 17.40 -11.10
N THR A 4 33.44 18.31 -11.94
CA THR A 4 32.02 18.47 -12.33
C THR A 4 31.46 17.22 -13.06
N SER A 5 32.22 16.64 -14.00
CA SER A 5 31.80 15.42 -14.70
C SER A 5 31.69 14.22 -13.75
N THR A 6 32.59 14.11 -12.78
CA THR A 6 32.58 13.08 -11.77
C THR A 6 31.40 13.23 -10.81
N ALA A 7 31.09 14.46 -10.38
CA ALA A 7 29.93 14.76 -9.53
C ALA A 7 28.60 14.47 -10.25
N ILE A 8 28.48 14.86 -11.51
CA ILE A 8 27.29 14.58 -12.34
C ILE A 8 27.10 13.07 -12.50
N ASN A 9 28.14 12.32 -12.83
CA ASN A 9 28.07 10.86 -12.96
C ASN A 9 27.68 10.18 -11.66
N LYS A 10 28.15 10.68 -10.51
CA LYS A 10 27.77 10.17 -9.19
C LYS A 10 26.29 10.38 -8.91
N ILE A 11 25.73 11.57 -9.21
CA ILE A 11 24.29 11.85 -9.05
C ILE A 11 23.44 10.93 -9.94
N TYR A 12 23.84 10.73 -11.19
CA TYR A 12 23.12 9.83 -12.10
C TYR A 12 23.20 8.38 -11.63
N LYS A 13 24.32 7.92 -11.11
CA LYS A 13 24.50 6.58 -10.56
C LYS A 13 23.60 6.39 -9.34
N GLU A 14 23.61 7.33 -8.39
CA GLU A 14 22.73 7.27 -7.19
C GLU A 14 21.25 7.22 -7.56
N ARG A 15 20.81 7.94 -8.62
CA ARG A 15 19.43 7.88 -9.12
C ARG A 15 19.08 6.56 -9.82
N GLN A 16 20.05 5.82 -10.33
CA GLN A 16 19.83 4.48 -10.89
C GLN A 16 19.77 3.40 -9.82
N GLU A 17 20.50 3.59 -8.73
CA GLU A 17 20.59 2.63 -7.63
C GLU A 17 19.44 2.76 -6.62
N PHE A 18 18.78 3.92 -6.57
CA PHE A 18 17.68 4.19 -5.64
C PHE A 18 16.53 4.93 -6.33
N ILE A 19 15.38 4.27 -6.44
CA ILE A 19 14.16 4.84 -7.04
C ILE A 19 12.96 4.48 -6.16
N ILE A 20 12.04 5.44 -5.98
CA ILE A 20 10.74 5.22 -5.36
C ILE A 20 9.64 5.56 -6.36
N LEU A 21 8.82 4.60 -6.73
CA LEU A 21 7.60 4.80 -7.52
C LEU A 21 6.39 4.80 -6.59
N GLY A 22 5.73 5.94 -6.44
CA GLY A 22 4.42 6.02 -5.79
C GLY A 22 3.31 5.81 -6.83
N LEU A 23 2.54 4.74 -6.70
CA LEU A 23 1.40 4.52 -7.58
C LEU A 23 0.16 5.22 -7.03
N THR A 24 -0.61 5.86 -7.90
CA THR A 24 -1.90 6.46 -7.55
C THR A 24 -2.93 6.12 -8.62
N GLY A 25 -4.20 6.06 -8.24
CA GLY A 25 -5.29 5.75 -9.15
C GLY A 25 -6.56 5.39 -8.38
N ARG A 26 -7.69 5.33 -9.09
CA ARG A 26 -8.97 4.93 -8.49
C ARG A 26 -8.96 3.47 -8.06
N THR A 27 -9.78 3.13 -7.08
CA THR A 27 -9.98 1.73 -6.67
C THR A 27 -10.40 0.88 -7.87
N GLY A 28 -9.71 -0.22 -8.11
CA GLY A 28 -9.91 -1.08 -9.29
C GLY A 28 -9.17 -0.65 -10.55
N SER A 29 -8.41 0.47 -10.56
CA SER A 29 -7.63 0.89 -11.74
C SER A 29 -6.44 0.00 -12.07
N GLY A 30 -5.97 -0.82 -11.11
CA GLY A 30 -4.87 -1.77 -11.32
C GLY A 30 -3.55 -1.38 -10.66
N CYS A 31 -3.52 -0.42 -9.73
CA CYS A 31 -2.29 -0.05 -8.99
C CYS A 31 -1.61 -1.28 -8.37
N SER A 32 -2.35 -2.14 -7.66
CA SER A 32 -1.79 -3.33 -7.02
C SER A 32 -1.26 -4.33 -8.05
N THR A 33 -1.93 -4.48 -9.20
CA THR A 33 -1.46 -5.34 -10.30
C THR A 33 -0.12 -4.84 -10.86
N VAL A 34 0.00 -3.53 -11.11
CA VAL A 34 1.26 -2.92 -11.56
C VAL A 34 2.35 -3.09 -10.52
N ALA A 35 2.04 -2.84 -9.23
CA ALA A 35 2.99 -3.06 -8.14
C ALA A 35 3.46 -4.51 -8.09
N ASP A 36 2.56 -5.49 -8.25
CA ASP A 36 2.90 -6.92 -8.25
C ASP A 36 3.77 -7.32 -9.45
N ILE A 37 3.49 -6.77 -10.64
CA ILE A 37 4.31 -6.97 -11.84
C ILE A 37 5.74 -6.45 -11.61
N LEU A 38 5.88 -5.26 -11.02
CA LEU A 38 7.18 -4.66 -10.73
C LEU A 38 8.03 -5.50 -9.75
N THR A 39 7.42 -6.36 -8.92
CA THR A 39 8.16 -7.28 -8.04
C THR A 39 8.67 -8.53 -8.74
N LYS A 40 8.27 -8.79 -9.99
CA LYS A 40 8.63 -10.02 -10.71
C LYS A 40 10.03 -9.95 -11.28
N ASN A 41 10.62 -11.13 -11.48
CA ASN A 41 11.93 -11.26 -12.12
C ASN A 41 11.84 -11.01 -13.64
N LYS A 42 12.98 -10.80 -14.27
CA LYS A 42 13.08 -10.55 -15.70
C LYS A 42 12.42 -11.63 -16.56
N LYS A 43 12.60 -12.90 -16.21
CA LYS A 43 11.98 -14.02 -16.93
C LYS A 43 10.46 -13.92 -16.99
N TYR A 44 9.83 -13.57 -15.85
CA TYR A 44 8.37 -13.36 -15.81
C TYR A 44 7.92 -12.24 -16.76
N ILE A 45 8.65 -11.13 -16.81
CA ILE A 45 8.32 -10.00 -17.69
C ILE A 45 8.47 -10.42 -19.15
N GLU A 46 9.52 -11.13 -19.49
CA GLU A 46 9.75 -11.66 -20.85
C GLU A 46 8.64 -12.60 -21.31
N GLU A 47 8.13 -13.45 -20.43
CA GLU A 47 7.11 -14.45 -20.76
C GLU A 47 5.69 -13.88 -20.77
N ASN A 48 5.35 -12.96 -19.86
CA ASN A 48 3.98 -12.57 -19.59
C ASN A 48 3.63 -11.13 -20.03
N CYS A 49 4.63 -10.29 -20.31
CA CYS A 49 4.42 -8.90 -20.71
C CYS A 49 4.79 -8.64 -22.18
N LYS A 50 4.95 -9.69 -22.99
CA LYS A 50 5.22 -9.55 -24.43
C LYS A 50 4.04 -8.84 -25.12
N ILE A 51 4.37 -7.77 -25.83
CA ILE A 51 3.43 -7.11 -26.73
C ILE A 51 3.76 -7.59 -28.16
N ASN A 52 2.77 -8.16 -28.84
CA ASN A 52 2.93 -8.49 -30.26
C ASN A 52 2.84 -7.20 -31.05
N TYR A 53 3.99 -6.68 -31.47
CA TYR A 53 4.09 -5.53 -32.33
C TYR A 53 3.95 -5.96 -33.78
N GLY A 54 2.94 -5.43 -34.49
CA GLY A 54 2.79 -5.61 -35.93
C GLY A 54 3.79 -4.79 -36.73
N PHE A 55 4.52 -3.89 -36.11
CA PHE A 55 5.41 -2.88 -36.71
C PHE A 55 4.73 -2.01 -37.77
N ASN A 56 3.44 -1.85 -37.68
CA ASN A 56 2.61 -1.14 -38.66
C ASN A 56 2.75 0.39 -38.58
N ASN A 57 3.24 0.91 -37.45
CA ASN A 57 3.41 2.34 -37.23
C ASN A 57 4.65 2.67 -36.38
N ILE A 58 4.98 3.97 -36.31
CA ILE A 58 6.14 4.49 -35.59
C ILE A 58 6.02 4.23 -34.07
N GLU A 59 4.81 4.33 -33.52
CA GLU A 59 4.57 4.14 -32.08
C GLU A 59 4.87 2.69 -31.63
N GLU A 60 4.48 1.69 -32.41
CA GLU A 60 4.80 0.29 -32.15
C GLU A 60 6.31 0.05 -32.15
N ARG A 61 7.04 0.68 -33.09
CA ARG A 61 8.51 0.57 -33.15
C ARG A 61 9.17 1.22 -31.95
N LYS A 62 8.73 2.42 -31.55
CA LYS A 62 9.22 3.10 -30.32
C LYS A 62 8.95 2.23 -29.09
N ASN A 63 7.74 1.72 -28.95
CA ASN A 63 7.35 0.88 -27.81
C ASN A 63 8.23 -0.38 -27.74
N LYS A 64 8.55 -1.02 -28.86
CA LYS A 64 9.46 -2.16 -28.89
C LYS A 64 10.86 -1.79 -28.42
N ILE A 65 11.43 -0.70 -28.90
CA ILE A 65 12.76 -0.23 -28.49
C ILE A 65 12.78 0.03 -26.97
N VAL A 66 11.75 0.72 -26.45
CA VAL A 66 11.63 0.99 -25.01
C VAL A 66 11.49 -0.31 -24.22
N PHE A 67 10.71 -1.28 -24.70
CA PHE A 67 10.52 -2.55 -24.03
C PHE A 67 11.80 -3.39 -24.01
N ASP A 68 12.51 -3.49 -25.13
CA ASP A 68 13.78 -4.21 -25.23
C ASP A 68 14.85 -3.58 -24.31
N TYR A 69 14.90 -2.24 -24.25
CA TYR A 69 15.79 -1.52 -23.33
C TYR A 69 15.41 -1.79 -21.88
N LEU A 70 14.12 -1.72 -21.54
CA LEU A 70 13.60 -2.04 -20.20
C LEU A 70 14.00 -3.45 -19.78
N LEU A 71 13.82 -4.45 -20.66
CA LEU A 71 14.22 -5.82 -20.37
C LEU A 71 15.72 -5.96 -20.15
N SER A 72 16.54 -5.21 -20.90
CA SER A 72 18.01 -5.25 -20.74
C SER A 72 18.46 -4.74 -19.38
N LYS A 73 17.71 -3.82 -18.77
CA LYS A 73 17.98 -3.16 -17.49
C LYS A 73 17.05 -3.60 -16.37
N TRP A 74 16.17 -4.57 -16.61
CA TRP A 74 15.16 -4.98 -15.65
C TRP A 74 15.74 -5.43 -14.33
N GLN A 75 15.22 -4.82 -13.26
CA GLN A 75 15.45 -5.21 -11.88
C GLN A 75 14.12 -5.20 -11.14
N LYS A 76 13.92 -6.17 -10.26
CA LYS A 76 12.69 -6.26 -9.45
C LYS A 76 12.63 -5.15 -8.42
N PHE A 77 11.43 -4.66 -8.14
CA PHE A 77 11.16 -3.68 -7.11
C PHE A 77 10.79 -4.36 -5.79
N TYR A 78 11.13 -3.70 -4.69
CA TYR A 78 10.56 -3.99 -3.38
C TYR A 78 9.20 -3.31 -3.28
N LYS A 79 8.15 -4.04 -2.86
CA LYS A 79 6.80 -3.50 -2.74
C LYS A 79 6.50 -3.08 -1.30
N ILE A 80 6.03 -1.85 -1.11
CA ILE A 80 5.37 -1.37 0.10
C ILE A 80 3.87 -1.31 -0.19
N SER A 81 3.08 -2.17 0.46
CA SER A 81 1.62 -2.15 0.39
C SER A 81 1.06 -1.23 1.47
N VAL A 82 0.42 -0.14 1.08
CA VAL A 82 -0.22 0.79 2.03
C VAL A 82 -1.29 0.07 2.83
N THR A 83 -2.02 -0.88 2.24
CA THR A 83 -3.03 -1.67 2.97
C THR A 83 -2.40 -2.50 4.10
N ASP A 84 -1.19 -3.04 3.90
CA ASP A 84 -0.50 -3.77 4.96
C ASP A 84 -0.02 -2.81 6.07
N MET A 85 0.35 -1.58 5.70
CA MET A 85 0.66 -0.52 6.68
C MET A 85 -0.57 -0.14 7.50
N LEU A 86 -1.75 -0.02 6.88
CA LEU A 86 -3.02 0.21 7.60
C LEU A 86 -3.33 -0.93 8.57
N THR A 87 -3.00 -2.17 8.20
CA THR A 87 -3.15 -3.34 9.10
C THR A 87 -2.32 -3.20 10.37
N LEU A 88 -1.15 -2.55 10.34
CA LEU A 88 -0.36 -2.29 11.56
C LEU A 88 -1.12 -1.44 12.57
N PHE A 89 -1.82 -0.39 12.09
CA PHE A 89 -2.65 0.44 12.97
C PHE A 89 -3.84 -0.33 13.55
N ILE A 90 -4.39 -1.29 12.80
CA ILE A 90 -5.44 -2.18 13.32
C ILE A 90 -4.87 -3.07 14.42
N ILE A 91 -3.71 -3.71 14.20
CA ILE A 91 -3.04 -4.60 15.14
C ILE A 91 -2.60 -3.89 16.43
N ASP A 92 -2.33 -2.61 16.38
CA ASP A 92 -1.96 -1.81 17.56
C ASP A 92 -3.13 -1.74 18.59
N ASN A 93 -4.37 -2.09 18.20
CA ASN A 93 -5.55 -2.14 19.07
C ASN A 93 -5.83 -3.57 19.59
N SER A 94 -6.73 -3.72 20.54
CA SER A 94 -7.20 -5.02 21.04
C SER A 94 -8.22 -5.65 20.08
N ILE A 95 -8.42 -6.96 20.18
CA ILE A 95 -9.48 -7.65 19.41
C ILE A 95 -10.85 -7.03 19.68
N ASP A 96 -11.12 -6.67 20.93
CA ASP A 96 -12.41 -6.12 21.34
C ASP A 96 -12.66 -4.75 20.72
N GLU A 97 -11.66 -3.86 20.71
CA GLU A 97 -11.74 -2.56 20.07
C GLU A 97 -11.95 -2.69 18.54
N VAL A 98 -11.24 -3.62 17.89
CA VAL A 98 -11.41 -3.90 16.45
C VAL A 98 -12.83 -4.37 16.16
N CYS A 99 -13.35 -5.31 16.97
CA CYS A 99 -14.69 -5.88 16.79
C CYS A 99 -15.79 -4.84 17.07
N GLU A 100 -15.61 -3.98 18.07
CA GLU A 100 -16.54 -2.89 18.36
C GLU A 100 -16.60 -1.91 17.19
N PHE A 101 -15.44 -1.40 16.80
CA PHE A 101 -15.36 -0.40 15.74
C PHE A 101 -15.96 -0.89 14.41
N ILE A 102 -15.60 -2.10 13.95
CA ILE A 102 -16.15 -2.61 12.68
C ILE A 102 -17.66 -2.84 12.76
N SER A 103 -18.17 -3.29 13.92
CA SER A 103 -19.60 -3.52 14.12
C SER A 103 -20.39 -2.20 14.08
N GLU A 104 -19.86 -1.14 14.69
CA GLU A 104 -20.49 0.20 14.64
C GLU A 104 -20.48 0.79 13.22
N GLU A 105 -19.36 0.68 12.52
CA GLU A 105 -19.25 1.20 11.15
C GLU A 105 -20.11 0.38 10.17
N PHE A 106 -20.25 -0.93 10.38
CA PHE A 106 -21.18 -1.75 9.62
C PHE A 106 -22.65 -1.32 9.83
N LYS A 107 -23.07 -1.05 11.07
CA LYS A 107 -24.41 -0.49 11.35
C LYS A 107 -24.65 0.81 10.60
N LYS A 108 -23.70 1.75 10.65
CA LYS A 108 -23.79 3.02 9.92
C LYS A 108 -23.89 2.81 8.41
N PHE A 109 -23.13 1.84 7.87
CA PHE A 109 -23.16 1.48 6.46
C PHE A 109 -24.53 0.92 6.05
N MET A 110 -25.10 -0.01 6.83
CA MET A 110 -26.40 -0.62 6.57
C MET A 110 -27.54 0.39 6.67
N ASN A 111 -27.55 1.24 7.71
CA ASN A 111 -28.56 2.28 7.87
C ASN A 111 -28.59 3.27 6.68
N ASN A 112 -27.44 3.55 6.06
CA ASN A 112 -27.35 4.37 4.85
C ASN A 112 -27.82 3.65 3.58
N SER A 113 -28.04 2.33 3.63
CA SER A 113 -28.44 1.47 2.51
C SER A 113 -29.90 1.02 2.60
N ASP A 114 -30.71 1.54 3.53
CA ASP A 114 -32.11 1.17 3.80
C ASP A 114 -32.31 -0.36 3.99
N LYS A 115 -31.31 -1.07 4.50
CA LYS A 115 -31.35 -2.51 4.75
C LYS A 115 -31.45 -2.79 6.25
N ASP A 116 -32.25 -3.80 6.60
CA ASP A 116 -32.35 -4.29 7.98
C ASP A 116 -30.98 -4.80 8.47
N VAL A 117 -30.60 -4.35 9.66
CA VAL A 117 -29.36 -4.79 10.31
C VAL A 117 -29.65 -6.18 10.90
N SER A 118 -29.11 -7.23 10.30
CA SER A 118 -29.00 -8.54 10.93
C SER A 118 -28.30 -8.41 12.29
N ASP A 119 -28.56 -9.30 13.23
CA ASP A 119 -28.10 -9.21 14.63
C ASP A 119 -26.57 -8.86 14.69
N SER A 120 -26.30 -7.58 14.91
CA SER A 120 -24.94 -7.06 14.89
C SER A 120 -24.04 -7.65 15.99
N ASN A 121 -24.65 -8.17 17.07
CA ASN A 121 -23.92 -8.83 18.15
C ASN A 121 -23.47 -10.23 17.72
N GLU A 122 -24.27 -10.94 16.95
CA GLU A 122 -23.88 -12.22 16.37
C GLU A 122 -22.69 -12.04 15.40
N LEU A 123 -22.77 -11.07 14.49
CA LEU A 123 -21.68 -10.77 13.56
C LEU A 123 -20.39 -10.37 14.29
N LYS A 124 -20.50 -9.53 15.32
CA LYS A 124 -19.37 -9.14 16.18
C LYS A 124 -18.71 -10.35 16.83
N ASN A 125 -19.50 -11.28 17.42
CA ASN A 125 -18.99 -12.49 18.04
C ASN A 125 -18.34 -13.42 17.01
N LYS A 126 -18.96 -13.62 15.85
CA LYS A 126 -18.43 -14.40 14.74
C LYS A 126 -17.07 -13.84 14.24
N PHE A 127 -16.98 -12.53 14.12
CA PHE A 127 -15.72 -11.89 13.72
C PHE A 127 -14.63 -12.03 14.78
N LYS A 128 -14.99 -11.86 16.07
CA LYS A 128 -14.08 -12.07 17.20
C LYS A 128 -13.47 -13.49 17.19
N GLU A 129 -14.29 -14.52 16.97
CA GLU A 129 -13.81 -15.89 16.87
C GLU A 129 -12.90 -16.11 15.66
N LYS A 130 -13.18 -15.46 14.51
CA LYS A 130 -12.28 -15.51 13.36
C LYS A 130 -10.94 -14.84 13.64
N LEU A 131 -10.90 -13.69 14.31
CA LEU A 131 -9.66 -13.02 14.69
C LEU A 131 -8.81 -13.87 15.65
N LYS A 132 -9.43 -14.58 16.58
CA LYS A 132 -8.71 -15.55 17.44
C LYS A 132 -8.08 -16.69 16.63
N LYS A 133 -8.81 -17.25 15.66
CA LYS A 133 -8.34 -18.35 14.79
C LYS A 133 -7.17 -17.97 13.88
N ILE A 134 -7.03 -16.70 13.52
CA ILE A 134 -5.92 -16.21 12.69
C ILE A 134 -4.70 -15.74 13.50
N ASP A 135 -4.64 -16.08 14.79
CA ASP A 135 -3.51 -15.75 15.69
C ASP A 135 -3.27 -14.24 15.89
N TYR A 136 -4.34 -13.44 16.01
CA TYR A 136 -4.23 -11.99 16.19
C TYR A 136 -3.29 -11.60 17.34
N LYS A 137 -3.40 -12.27 18.49
CA LYS A 137 -2.55 -12.00 19.66
C LYS A 137 -1.06 -12.22 19.35
N LYS A 138 -0.74 -13.27 18.63
CA LYS A 138 0.63 -13.60 18.24
C LYS A 138 1.24 -12.51 17.35
N ILE A 139 0.51 -12.09 16.32
CA ILE A 139 1.01 -11.04 15.42
C ILE A 139 1.16 -9.68 16.12
N LYS A 140 0.26 -9.37 17.08
CA LYS A 140 0.36 -8.16 17.90
C LYS A 140 1.64 -8.15 18.74
N ASN A 141 1.97 -9.24 19.42
CA ASN A 141 3.21 -9.37 20.17
C ASN A 141 4.44 -9.21 19.26
N SER A 142 4.43 -9.87 18.09
CA SER A 142 5.50 -9.72 17.10
C SER A 142 5.62 -8.28 16.58
N ARG A 143 4.51 -7.55 16.46
CA ARG A 143 4.48 -6.13 16.09
C ARG A 143 5.18 -5.26 17.12
N GLU A 144 4.91 -5.48 18.41
CA GLU A 144 5.53 -4.72 19.52
C GLU A 144 7.04 -4.94 19.55
N GLU A 145 7.50 -6.18 19.42
CA GLU A 145 8.92 -6.52 19.33
C GLU A 145 9.61 -5.83 18.16
N ASN A 146 9.03 -5.90 16.97
CA ASN A 146 9.60 -5.31 15.77
C ASN A 146 9.53 -3.77 15.74
N ARG A 147 8.64 -3.14 16.53
CA ARG A 147 8.63 -1.67 16.71
C ARG A 147 9.93 -1.18 17.34
N GLY A 148 10.44 -1.90 18.34
CA GLY A 148 11.75 -1.61 18.96
C GLY A 148 12.92 -1.79 18.01
N LYS A 149 12.88 -2.86 17.17
CA LYS A 149 13.90 -3.14 16.16
C LYS A 149 13.99 -2.03 15.11
N LEU A 150 12.85 -1.52 14.61
CA LEU A 150 12.85 -0.41 13.64
C LEU A 150 13.53 0.86 14.19
N LYS A 151 13.34 1.18 15.47
CA LYS A 151 14.02 2.33 16.08
C LYS A 151 15.54 2.15 16.06
N LYS A 152 16.04 0.94 16.38
CA LYS A 152 17.48 0.61 16.31
C LYS A 152 18.02 0.75 14.88
N ILE A 153 17.29 0.28 13.87
CA ILE A 153 17.69 0.41 12.46
C ILE A 153 17.78 1.88 12.02
N GLU A 154 16.90 2.75 12.52
CA GLU A 154 16.93 4.18 12.20
C GLU A 154 18.09 4.94 12.88
N GLN A 155 18.50 4.52 14.07
CA GLN A 155 19.51 5.21 14.88
C GLN A 155 20.96 4.82 14.54
N ASN A 156 21.18 3.63 13.98
CA ASN A 156 22.51 3.13 13.69
C ASN A 156 22.93 3.43 12.25
N GLU A 157 24.04 4.14 12.06
CA GLU A 157 24.58 4.45 10.73
C GLU A 157 25.36 3.29 10.12
N LYS A 158 26.11 2.54 10.93
CA LYS A 158 26.91 1.38 10.49
C LYS A 158 26.14 0.09 10.68
N VAL A 159 26.28 -0.82 9.72
CA VAL A 159 25.66 -2.14 9.74
C VAL A 159 26.72 -3.14 10.24
N ASP A 160 26.62 -3.54 11.51
CA ASP A 160 27.33 -4.67 12.10
C ASP A 160 26.51 -5.98 11.99
N GLU A 161 27.04 -7.10 12.47
CA GLU A 161 26.35 -8.40 12.38
C GLU A 161 25.05 -8.41 13.19
N ASP A 162 25.02 -7.81 14.37
CA ASP A 162 23.80 -7.74 15.20
C ASP A 162 22.70 -6.93 14.48
N LEU A 163 23.07 -5.83 13.85
CA LEU A 163 22.12 -5.02 13.09
C LEU A 163 21.65 -5.74 11.83
N LYS A 164 22.47 -6.60 11.19
CA LYS A 164 22.05 -7.44 10.07
C LYS A 164 20.93 -8.40 10.48
N GLU A 165 21.08 -9.11 11.61
CA GLU A 165 20.01 -10.00 12.10
C GLU A 165 18.72 -9.25 12.42
N ILE A 166 18.84 -8.06 13.02
CA ILE A 166 17.69 -7.19 13.29
C ILE A 166 17.01 -6.76 12.00
N ILE A 167 17.75 -6.39 10.97
CA ILE A 167 17.22 -6.01 9.65
C ILE A 167 16.51 -7.20 8.99
N GLU A 168 17.13 -8.39 8.98
CA GLU A 168 16.56 -9.60 8.39
C GLU A 168 15.26 -10.01 9.10
N SER A 169 15.26 -10.05 10.43
CA SER A 169 14.07 -10.42 11.21
C SER A 169 12.93 -9.40 11.02
N SER A 170 13.24 -8.11 11.00
CA SER A 170 12.27 -7.05 10.76
C SER A 170 11.72 -7.11 9.33
N TYR A 171 12.60 -7.30 8.34
CA TYR A 171 12.19 -7.45 6.95
C TYR A 171 11.25 -8.65 6.78
N ASN A 172 11.59 -9.81 7.37
CA ASN A 172 10.72 -11.00 7.35
C ASN A 172 9.35 -10.72 7.98
N PHE A 173 9.31 -10.03 9.12
CA PHE A 173 8.03 -9.67 9.75
C PHE A 173 7.19 -8.77 8.85
N TYR A 174 7.73 -7.61 8.43
CA TYR A 174 6.95 -6.59 7.72
C TYR A 174 6.62 -6.94 6.27
N PHE A 175 7.46 -7.71 5.59
CA PHE A 175 7.28 -8.00 4.15
C PHE A 175 6.86 -9.45 3.84
N HIS A 176 6.85 -10.34 4.83
CA HIS A 176 6.39 -11.72 4.62
C HIS A 176 5.29 -12.16 5.60
N GLN A 177 5.40 -11.85 6.89
CA GLN A 177 4.39 -12.28 7.87
C GLN A 177 3.18 -11.34 7.87
N LEU A 178 3.39 -10.04 7.96
CA LEU A 178 2.34 -9.02 7.96
C LEU A 178 1.42 -9.09 6.73
N PRO A 179 1.91 -9.18 5.47
CA PRO A 179 1.03 -9.32 4.31
C PRO A 179 0.16 -10.56 4.34
N LYS A 180 0.69 -11.70 4.83
CA LYS A 180 -0.10 -12.93 5.02
C LYS A 180 -1.22 -12.72 6.04
N PHE A 181 -0.92 -12.05 7.14
CA PHE A 181 -1.90 -11.73 8.17
C PHE A 181 -2.93 -10.72 7.68
N SER A 182 -2.51 -9.65 6.99
CA SER A 182 -3.38 -8.67 6.35
C SER A 182 -4.39 -9.33 5.41
N LYS A 183 -3.94 -10.32 4.62
CA LYS A 183 -4.83 -11.10 3.76
C LYS A 183 -5.88 -11.88 4.57
N LYS A 184 -5.49 -12.50 5.70
CA LYS A 184 -6.43 -13.24 6.56
C LYS A 184 -7.49 -12.33 7.19
N ILE A 185 -7.11 -11.13 7.64
CA ILE A 185 -8.08 -10.13 8.15
C ILE A 185 -9.08 -9.74 7.07
N LYS A 186 -8.61 -9.41 5.85
CA LYS A 186 -9.47 -9.04 4.73
C LYS A 186 -10.50 -10.13 4.42
N ILE A 187 -10.06 -11.39 4.37
CA ILE A 187 -10.96 -12.54 4.17
C ILE A 187 -11.97 -12.64 5.32
N ALA A 188 -11.54 -12.49 6.58
CA ALA A 188 -12.45 -12.55 7.72
C ALA A 188 -13.50 -11.43 7.68
N ILE A 189 -13.15 -10.22 7.22
CA ILE A 189 -14.11 -9.12 7.03
C ILE A 189 -15.11 -9.46 5.92
N ASP A 190 -14.64 -9.89 4.75
CA ASP A 190 -15.52 -10.25 3.63
C ASP A 190 -16.47 -11.40 3.95
N GLU A 191 -16.04 -12.36 4.78
CA GLU A 191 -16.88 -13.50 5.19
C GLU A 191 -17.92 -13.16 6.26
N VAL A 192 -17.70 -12.13 7.08
CA VAL A 192 -18.61 -11.74 8.18
C VAL A 192 -19.42 -10.50 7.84
N TYR A 193 -18.83 -9.54 7.19
CA TYR A 193 -19.42 -8.25 6.84
C TYR A 193 -19.46 -8.06 5.31
N SER A 194 -20.00 -9.07 4.62
CA SER A 194 -19.99 -9.18 3.15
C SER A 194 -20.58 -7.98 2.43
N GLU A 195 -21.60 -7.33 3.01
CA GLU A 195 -22.27 -6.16 2.41
C GLU A 195 -21.38 -4.92 2.40
N MET A 196 -20.56 -4.73 3.42
CA MET A 196 -19.61 -3.61 3.50
C MET A 196 -18.29 -3.95 2.81
N GLY A 197 -17.79 -5.18 3.01
CA GLY A 197 -16.55 -5.68 2.49
C GLY A 197 -15.28 -5.02 3.07
N TYR A 198 -14.14 -5.68 2.90
CA TYR A 198 -12.89 -5.15 3.43
C TYR A 198 -12.46 -3.83 2.74
N THR A 199 -12.84 -3.60 1.49
CA THR A 199 -12.39 -2.40 0.74
C THR A 199 -12.92 -1.13 1.39
N VAL A 200 -14.23 -1.10 1.73
CA VAL A 200 -14.86 0.05 2.39
C VAL A 200 -14.26 0.25 3.79
N PHE A 201 -14.10 -0.84 4.54
CA PHE A 201 -13.50 -0.78 5.87
C PHE A 201 -12.06 -0.23 5.84
N TYR A 202 -11.19 -0.72 4.95
CA TYR A 202 -9.81 -0.24 4.85
C TYR A 202 -9.71 1.20 4.30
N GLN A 203 -10.65 1.64 3.48
CA GLN A 203 -10.73 3.05 3.10
C GLN A 203 -11.06 3.94 4.30
N LEU A 204 -11.99 3.49 5.17
CA LEU A 204 -12.34 4.20 6.39
C LEU A 204 -11.13 4.29 7.35
N ILE A 205 -10.46 3.16 7.59
CA ILE A 205 -9.22 3.13 8.39
C ILE A 205 -8.17 4.08 7.82
N GLY A 206 -7.98 4.08 6.51
CA GLY A 206 -7.03 4.97 5.85
C GLY A 206 -7.37 6.46 6.02
N ASP A 207 -8.66 6.82 5.97
CA ASP A 207 -9.10 8.20 6.19
C ASP A 207 -8.91 8.62 7.65
N ASN A 208 -9.25 7.75 8.61
CA ASN A 208 -9.05 7.99 10.03
C ASN A 208 -7.57 8.24 10.35
N ILE A 209 -6.67 7.39 9.86
CA ILE A 209 -5.22 7.54 10.09
C ILE A 209 -4.70 8.85 9.49
N ARG A 210 -5.20 9.27 8.33
CA ARG A 210 -4.83 10.55 7.70
C ARG A 210 -5.39 11.76 8.43
N SER A 211 -6.51 11.58 9.12
CA SER A 211 -7.18 12.63 9.88
C SER A 211 -6.61 12.78 11.29
N SER A 212 -6.54 11.67 12.03
CA SER A 212 -6.23 11.65 13.47
C SER A 212 -4.90 10.97 13.82
N GLY A 213 -4.28 10.26 12.87
CA GLY A 213 -3.14 9.41 13.14
C GLY A 213 -3.48 8.03 13.73
N LYS A 214 -4.78 7.74 13.98
CA LYS A 214 -5.26 6.50 14.62
C LYS A 214 -6.25 5.76 13.71
N ALA A 215 -6.36 4.43 13.88
CA ALA A 215 -7.27 3.61 13.06
C ALA A 215 -8.75 3.89 13.35
N PHE A 216 -9.13 4.11 14.62
CA PHE A 216 -10.51 4.14 15.09
C PHE A 216 -10.94 5.53 15.63
N ASP A 217 -10.24 6.56 15.19
CA ASP A 217 -10.56 7.95 15.55
C ASP A 217 -10.52 8.79 14.27
N ASN A 218 -11.52 9.62 14.06
CA ASN A 218 -11.64 10.49 12.87
C ASN A 218 -11.49 11.99 13.20
N ILE A 219 -11.17 12.34 14.46
CA ILE A 219 -10.97 13.72 14.87
C ILE A 219 -9.68 14.25 14.24
N PHE A 220 -9.81 15.31 13.45
CA PHE A 220 -8.66 15.87 12.74
C PHE A 220 -7.58 16.37 13.69
N ASN A 221 -6.35 15.89 13.51
CA ASN A 221 -5.16 16.34 14.22
C ASN A 221 -4.05 16.70 13.19
N PRO A 222 -3.73 17.99 13.02
CA PRO A 222 -2.74 18.43 12.03
C PRO A 222 -1.32 17.87 12.29
N ASP A 223 -0.95 17.57 13.54
CA ASP A 223 0.37 17.02 13.88
C ASP A 223 0.55 15.57 13.42
N GLU A 224 -0.56 14.86 13.25
CA GLU A 224 -0.59 13.45 12.87
C GLU A 224 -0.89 13.19 11.39
N MET A 225 -1.17 14.22 10.60
CA MET A 225 -1.55 14.08 9.17
C MET A 225 -0.49 13.34 8.32
N TYR A 226 0.77 13.34 8.75
CA TYR A 226 1.87 12.62 8.08
C TYR A 226 2.20 11.27 8.71
N ASN A 227 1.39 10.76 9.64
CA ASN A 227 1.74 9.56 10.39
C ASN A 227 1.90 8.34 9.49
N LEU A 228 1.00 8.16 8.52
CA LEU A 228 1.11 7.10 7.52
C LEU A 228 2.39 7.25 6.66
N SER A 229 2.68 8.47 6.19
CA SER A 229 3.90 8.75 5.41
C SER A 229 5.18 8.51 6.22
N LYS A 230 5.19 8.87 7.51
CA LYS A 230 6.31 8.58 8.43
C LYS A 230 6.55 7.07 8.56
N ILE A 231 5.48 6.26 8.64
CA ILE A 231 5.60 4.80 8.71
C ILE A 231 6.13 4.24 7.38
N ILE A 232 5.56 4.62 6.26
CA ILE A 232 6.05 4.20 4.93
C ILE A 232 7.54 4.57 4.77
N ASN A 233 7.93 5.75 5.24
CA ASN A 233 9.34 6.18 5.22
C ASN A 233 10.26 5.26 6.06
N LYS A 234 9.80 4.77 7.22
CA LYS A 234 10.56 3.78 8.02
C LYS A 234 10.77 2.48 7.25
N PHE A 235 9.77 2.02 6.51
CA PHE A 235 9.90 0.84 5.66
C PHE A 235 10.79 1.08 4.45
N THR A 236 10.75 2.27 3.86
CA THR A 236 11.71 2.68 2.83
C THR A 236 13.15 2.57 3.34
N LYS A 237 13.43 3.04 4.55
CA LYS A 237 14.74 2.92 5.18
C LYS A 237 15.12 1.46 5.45
N LEU A 238 14.19 0.64 5.97
CA LEU A 238 14.40 -0.79 6.20
C LEU A 238 14.78 -1.52 4.91
N ILE A 239 14.04 -1.29 3.82
CA ILE A 239 14.34 -1.86 2.50
C ILE A 239 15.71 -1.41 2.02
N ARG A 240 16.04 -0.12 2.15
CA ARG A 240 17.35 0.41 1.75
C ARG A 240 18.49 -0.27 2.50
N ARG A 241 18.35 -0.49 3.82
CA ARG A 241 19.33 -1.24 4.61
C ARG A 241 19.43 -2.70 4.19
N LYS A 242 18.28 -3.33 3.90
CA LYS A 242 18.25 -4.71 3.36
C LYS A 242 18.96 -4.81 2.01
N ALA A 243 18.69 -3.89 1.09
CA ALA A 243 19.34 -3.84 -0.22
C ALA A 243 20.87 -3.63 -0.11
N GLN A 244 21.31 -2.78 0.82
CA GLN A 244 22.74 -2.58 1.12
C GLN A 244 23.44 -3.87 1.60
N ILE A 245 22.78 -4.68 2.46
CA ILE A 245 23.34 -5.96 2.92
C ILE A 245 23.45 -6.95 1.77
N SER A 246 22.53 -6.93 0.83
CA SER A 246 22.48 -7.85 -0.32
C SER A 246 23.26 -7.36 -1.54
N ASP A 247 23.88 -6.18 -1.47
CA ASP A 247 24.53 -5.49 -2.60
C ASP A 247 23.62 -5.38 -3.83
N GLU A 248 22.33 -5.05 -3.58
CA GLU A 248 21.29 -4.87 -4.60
C GLU A 248 20.90 -3.40 -4.73
N ASN A 249 20.42 -3.00 -5.90
CA ASN A 249 19.79 -1.70 -6.07
C ASN A 249 18.48 -1.62 -5.27
N CYS A 250 18.20 -0.46 -4.72
CA CYS A 250 17.02 -0.22 -3.89
C CYS A 250 15.90 0.43 -4.72
N LEU A 251 15.18 -0.37 -5.50
CA LEU A 251 14.03 0.05 -6.28
C LEU A 251 12.75 -0.25 -5.50
N ILE A 252 11.95 0.77 -5.17
CA ILE A 252 10.76 0.64 -4.31
C ILE A 252 9.52 1.05 -5.09
N VAL A 253 8.44 0.28 -4.94
CA VAL A 253 7.10 0.67 -5.39
C VAL A 253 6.15 0.75 -4.19
N ILE A 254 5.43 1.88 -4.05
CA ILE A 254 4.42 2.12 -3.02
C ILE A 254 3.04 1.98 -3.64
N ASP A 255 2.26 1.01 -3.17
CA ASP A 255 0.91 0.69 -3.61
C ASP A 255 -0.09 0.97 -2.47
N ALA A 256 -0.91 2.00 -2.52
CA ALA A 256 -1.07 3.12 -3.42
C ALA A 256 -1.12 4.44 -2.61
N ILE A 257 -0.53 5.49 -3.17
CA ILE A 257 -0.61 6.84 -2.59
C ILE A 257 -1.98 7.43 -2.93
N ARG A 258 -2.73 7.86 -1.93
CA ARG A 258 -4.11 8.33 -2.07
C ARG A 258 -4.31 9.79 -1.68
N ASN A 259 -3.35 10.37 -0.96
CA ASN A 259 -3.40 11.73 -0.47
C ASN A 259 -2.29 12.57 -1.11
N PRO A 260 -2.57 13.78 -1.64
CA PRO A 260 -1.56 14.69 -2.15
C PRO A 260 -0.45 15.00 -1.14
N PHE A 261 -0.78 15.12 0.15
CA PHE A 261 0.21 15.34 1.21
C PHE A 261 1.22 14.19 1.36
N GLU A 262 0.79 12.95 1.12
CA GLU A 262 1.71 11.80 1.07
C GLU A 262 2.71 11.96 -0.10
N ALA A 263 2.23 12.36 -1.28
CA ALA A 263 3.08 12.58 -2.43
C ALA A 263 4.07 13.73 -2.20
N PHE A 264 3.63 14.85 -1.61
CA PHE A 264 4.51 15.96 -1.23
C PHE A 264 5.57 15.53 -0.23
N TYR A 265 5.18 14.77 0.82
CA TYR A 265 6.11 14.25 1.82
C TYR A 265 7.27 13.46 1.21
N PHE A 266 6.98 12.59 0.23
CA PHE A 266 8.02 11.80 -0.44
C PHE A 266 8.80 12.61 -1.45
N LYS A 267 8.17 13.52 -2.19
CA LYS A 267 8.83 14.39 -3.15
C LYS A 267 9.86 15.31 -2.49
N ASP A 268 9.54 15.85 -1.32
CA ASP A 268 10.45 16.70 -0.57
C ASP A 268 11.64 15.95 0.03
N ARG A 269 11.47 14.65 0.34
CA ARG A 269 12.52 13.83 0.95
C ARG A 269 13.42 13.12 -0.03
N TYR A 270 12.90 12.76 -1.19
CA TYR A 270 13.57 11.87 -2.14
C TYR A 270 13.58 12.46 -3.53
N SER A 271 14.77 12.84 -4.00
CA SER A 271 14.97 13.39 -5.36
C SER A 271 14.59 12.38 -6.45
N ALA A 272 14.66 11.08 -6.17
CA ALA A 272 14.28 10.00 -7.06
C ALA A 272 12.89 9.41 -6.75
N PHE A 273 11.98 10.22 -6.22
CA PHE A 273 10.57 9.86 -6.09
C PHE A 273 9.78 10.27 -7.33
N TYR A 274 9.01 9.33 -7.88
CA TYR A 274 8.14 9.54 -9.02
C TYR A 274 6.72 9.10 -8.68
N LEU A 275 5.75 9.99 -8.88
CA LEU A 275 4.32 9.67 -8.74
C LEU A 275 3.76 9.25 -10.10
N VAL A 276 3.25 8.01 -10.18
CA VAL A 276 2.73 7.42 -11.42
C VAL A 276 1.23 7.17 -11.26
N SER A 277 0.43 7.81 -12.13
CA SER A 277 -1.02 7.62 -12.16
C SER A 277 -1.40 6.42 -13.03
N ILE A 278 -2.11 5.47 -12.44
CA ILE A 278 -2.66 4.29 -13.13
C ILE A 278 -4.12 4.55 -13.44
N ASN A 279 -4.44 4.65 -14.72
CA ASN A 279 -5.78 4.93 -15.21
C ASN A 279 -6.34 3.76 -16.01
N THR A 280 -7.63 3.55 -15.90
CA THR A 280 -8.39 2.53 -16.62
C THR A 280 -9.79 3.09 -16.90
N GLU A 281 -10.37 2.76 -18.05
CA GLU A 281 -11.73 3.11 -18.39
C GLU A 281 -12.71 2.65 -17.30
N ASP A 282 -13.70 3.48 -16.99
CA ASP A 282 -14.61 3.23 -15.86
C ASP A 282 -15.39 1.92 -16.01
N LYS A 283 -15.81 1.59 -17.24
CA LYS A 283 -16.48 0.32 -17.54
C LYS A 283 -15.60 -0.90 -17.22
N ILE A 284 -14.34 -0.87 -17.63
CA ILE A 284 -13.37 -1.94 -17.37
C ILE A 284 -13.08 -2.03 -15.87
N ARG A 285 -12.92 -0.89 -15.19
CA ARG A 285 -12.68 -0.80 -13.77
C ARG A 285 -13.83 -1.42 -12.95
N LYS A 286 -15.07 -1.01 -13.22
CA LYS A 286 -16.27 -1.53 -12.54
C LYS A 286 -16.44 -3.03 -12.80
N ASN A 287 -16.20 -3.49 -14.01
CA ASN A 287 -16.25 -4.92 -14.32
C ASN A 287 -15.20 -5.72 -13.53
N ARG A 288 -13.96 -5.20 -13.37
CA ARG A 288 -12.94 -5.82 -12.51
C ARG A 288 -13.34 -5.88 -11.05
N LEU A 289 -13.97 -4.82 -10.52
CA LEU A 289 -14.47 -4.80 -9.15
C LEU A 289 -15.53 -5.88 -8.95
N PHE A 290 -16.47 -5.98 -9.90
CA PHE A 290 -17.56 -6.95 -9.84
C PHE A 290 -17.09 -8.40 -10.03
N THR A 291 -16.31 -8.68 -11.07
CA THR A 291 -15.94 -10.07 -11.44
C THR A 291 -14.74 -10.58 -10.65
N ASN A 292 -13.64 -9.82 -10.60
CA ASN A 292 -12.37 -10.30 -10.04
C ASN A 292 -12.30 -10.14 -8.53
N LEU A 293 -12.84 -9.04 -8.00
CA LEU A 293 -12.86 -8.76 -6.57
C LEU A 293 -14.19 -9.16 -5.91
N LYS A 294 -15.15 -9.67 -6.68
CA LYS A 294 -16.48 -10.12 -6.21
C LYS A 294 -17.22 -9.06 -5.39
N ARG A 295 -17.04 -7.78 -5.74
CA ARG A 295 -17.70 -6.66 -5.06
C ARG A 295 -19.13 -6.54 -5.55
N ASN A 296 -20.07 -6.34 -4.62
CA ASN A 296 -21.44 -6.08 -4.96
C ASN A 296 -21.63 -4.63 -5.48
N LYS A 297 -22.81 -4.33 -6.03
CA LYS A 297 -23.11 -3.01 -6.58
C LYS A 297 -23.06 -1.91 -5.52
N ASP A 298 -23.57 -2.19 -4.32
CA ASP A 298 -23.64 -1.21 -3.23
C ASP A 298 -22.23 -0.83 -2.75
N GLU A 299 -21.30 -1.81 -2.66
CA GLU A 299 -19.89 -1.54 -2.38
C GLU A 299 -19.23 -0.67 -3.46
N ILE A 300 -19.48 -0.98 -4.73
CA ILE A 300 -18.90 -0.22 -5.85
C ILE A 300 -19.40 1.22 -5.82
N ASP A 301 -20.70 1.42 -5.59
CA ASP A 301 -21.31 2.75 -5.49
C ASP A 301 -20.82 3.50 -4.25
N ALA A 302 -20.62 2.83 -3.11
CA ALA A 302 -20.03 3.43 -1.91
C ALA A 302 -18.58 3.89 -2.15
N ILE A 303 -17.76 3.06 -2.80
CA ILE A 303 -16.38 3.39 -3.17
C ILE A 303 -16.36 4.60 -4.12
N ASP A 304 -17.19 4.59 -5.15
CA ASP A 304 -17.25 5.68 -6.12
C ASP A 304 -17.75 6.98 -5.50
N ASN A 305 -18.81 6.95 -4.71
CA ASN A 305 -19.32 8.11 -4.00
C ASN A 305 -18.27 8.74 -3.07
N LYS A 306 -17.48 7.92 -2.39
CA LYS A 306 -16.42 8.38 -1.51
C LYS A 306 -15.28 9.05 -2.29
N GLU A 307 -14.86 8.45 -3.41
CA GLU A 307 -13.79 9.00 -4.26
C GLU A 307 -14.23 10.30 -4.98
N TYR A 308 -15.50 10.42 -5.41
CA TYR A 308 -16.04 11.62 -6.07
C TYR A 308 -16.37 12.76 -5.11
N LYS A 309 -16.98 12.48 -3.95
CA LYS A 309 -17.29 13.52 -2.95
C LYS A 309 -16.04 14.24 -2.44
N ASN A 310 -14.94 13.51 -2.33
CA ASN A 310 -13.67 14.12 -1.99
C ASN A 310 -13.13 15.07 -3.08
N LYS A 311 -13.47 14.84 -4.35
CA LYS A 311 -13.09 15.71 -5.47
C LYS A 311 -13.87 17.03 -5.43
N LEU A 312 -15.18 16.97 -5.25
CA LEU A 312 -16.06 18.15 -5.17
C LEU A 312 -15.79 19.03 -3.93
N LYS A 313 -15.42 18.43 -2.79
CA LYS A 313 -15.00 19.23 -1.60
C LYS A 313 -13.67 19.94 -1.83
N LYS A 314 -12.72 19.34 -2.55
CA LYS A 314 -11.42 19.97 -2.87
C LYS A 314 -11.56 21.11 -3.86
N GLU A 315 -12.44 21.02 -4.85
CA GLU A 315 -12.72 22.10 -5.80
C GLU A 315 -13.39 23.33 -5.13
N LYS A 316 -14.19 23.10 -4.05
CA LYS A 316 -14.78 24.20 -3.26
C LYS A 316 -13.83 24.90 -2.28
N ILE A 317 -12.68 24.32 -1.98
CA ILE A 317 -11.65 24.91 -1.10
C ILE A 317 -10.63 25.74 -1.93
N LEU A 318 -10.58 25.52 -3.24
CA LEU A 318 -9.70 26.23 -4.17
C LEU A 318 -10.38 27.38 -4.93
N GLN A 319 -11.67 27.65 -4.66
CA GLN A 319 -12.41 28.84 -5.05
C GLN A 319 -12.56 29.81 -3.85
#